data_e3eb3bd54a2473458cc5623e1292c6fb
#
_entry.id   e3eb3bd54a2473458cc5623e1292c6fb
#
_cell.length_a   1.000
_cell.length_b   1.000
_cell.length_c   1.000
_cell.angle_alpha   90.00
_cell.angle_beta   90.00
_cell.angle_gamma   90.00
#
_symmetry.space_group_name_H-M   'P 1'
#
loop_
_entity.id
_entity.type
_entity.pdbx_description
1 polymer ?
#
loop_
_entity_poly.entity_id
_entity_poly.type
_entity_poly.pdbx_seq_one_letter_code
_entity_poly.pdbx_strand_id
1 'polypeptide(L)'
;GEFAYIIGKVGSGKSTFLKTIYGELPACNGEPQVLEYNMREIRPGQIPALRRRLGIVFQDFQLLTDRTVEENLKFVLRATGWKDRTAIQNRIHEVLTQVGMENKGYKMPNELSGGEQQRIVIARAILNKPEIILADEPTGNLDVETGRHIVELLRDICRQGSAIIMTTHNLNLLTEY
;
A
#
# COMPACT_ATOMS: atom_id res chain seq x y z
N GLY A 1 -6.42 2.77 -14.25
CA GLY A 1 -5.82 1.65 -13.50
C GLY A 1 -6.59 0.35 -13.72
N GLU A 2 -5.94 -0.74 -13.43
CA GLU A 2 -6.55 -2.07 -13.44
C GLU A 2 -6.52 -2.63 -12.03
N PHE A 3 -7.60 -3.32 -11.62
CA PHE A 3 -7.68 -3.95 -10.30
C PHE A 3 -7.64 -5.48 -10.47
N ALA A 4 -6.54 -6.11 -10.03
CA ALA A 4 -6.32 -7.55 -10.13
C ALA A 4 -6.32 -8.21 -8.73
N TYR A 5 -6.96 -9.37 -8.63
CA TYR A 5 -6.96 -10.19 -7.42
C TYR A 5 -6.06 -11.41 -7.59
N ILE A 6 -5.26 -11.70 -6.56
CA ILE A 6 -4.54 -12.95 -6.42
C ILE A 6 -5.20 -13.75 -5.31
N ILE A 7 -5.82 -14.86 -5.68
CA ILE A 7 -6.62 -15.68 -4.79
C ILE A 7 -5.88 -16.98 -4.48
N GLY A 8 -5.92 -17.39 -3.23
CA GLY A 8 -5.34 -18.67 -2.84
C GLY A 8 -5.42 -18.88 -1.33
N LYS A 9 -5.29 -20.13 -0.92
CA LYS A 9 -5.27 -20.52 0.50
C LYS A 9 -4.11 -19.84 1.23
N VAL A 10 -4.21 -19.74 2.56
CA VAL A 10 -3.10 -19.33 3.41
C VAL A 10 -1.90 -20.24 3.14
N GLY A 11 -0.71 -19.66 2.99
CA GLY A 11 0.52 -20.41 2.68
C GLY A 11 0.71 -20.78 1.20
N SER A 12 -0.15 -20.34 0.27
CA SER A 12 -0.02 -20.63 -1.17
C SER A 12 1.06 -19.78 -1.91
N GLY A 13 1.77 -18.91 -1.19
CA GLY A 13 2.84 -18.09 -1.77
C GLY A 13 2.42 -16.70 -2.26
N LYS A 14 1.20 -16.23 -1.96
CA LYS A 14 0.70 -14.90 -2.40
C LYS A 14 1.63 -13.76 -1.95
N SER A 15 1.96 -13.70 -0.66
CA SER A 15 2.87 -12.69 -0.11
C SER A 15 4.29 -12.83 -0.68
N THR A 16 4.76 -14.05 -0.91
CA THR A 16 6.04 -14.33 -1.58
C THR A 16 6.07 -13.75 -3.00
N PHE A 17 4.98 -13.91 -3.74
CA PHE A 17 4.84 -13.33 -5.06
C PHE A 17 4.91 -11.80 -5.02
N LEU A 18 4.16 -11.14 -4.11
CA LEU A 18 4.26 -9.69 -3.95
C LEU A 18 5.67 -9.23 -3.58
N LYS A 19 6.37 -9.96 -2.70
CA LYS A 19 7.76 -9.68 -2.32
C LYS A 19 8.73 -9.73 -3.48
N THR A 20 8.46 -10.57 -4.46
CA THR A 20 9.22 -10.61 -5.71
C THR A 20 8.98 -9.36 -6.55
N ILE A 21 7.74 -8.85 -6.61
CA ILE A 21 7.40 -7.64 -7.38
C ILE A 21 8.14 -6.42 -6.85
N TYR A 22 8.23 -6.22 -5.53
CA TYR A 22 8.93 -5.06 -4.97
C TYR A 22 10.41 -5.31 -4.62
N GLY A 23 10.95 -6.44 -5.09
CA GLY A 23 12.39 -6.73 -5.01
C GLY A 23 12.89 -7.03 -3.58
N GLU A 24 12.07 -7.59 -2.71
CA GLU A 24 12.50 -8.15 -1.43
C GLU A 24 13.02 -9.58 -1.61
N LEU A 25 12.43 -10.33 -2.53
CA LEU A 25 12.87 -11.67 -2.92
C LEU A 25 13.30 -11.69 -4.38
N PRO A 26 14.32 -12.49 -4.74
CA PRO A 26 14.74 -12.62 -6.12
C PRO A 26 13.70 -13.38 -6.95
N ALA A 27 13.57 -13.00 -8.20
CA ALA A 27 12.80 -13.75 -9.19
C ALA A 27 13.68 -14.89 -9.76
N CYS A 28 13.27 -16.15 -9.58
CA CYS A 28 14.09 -17.31 -9.93
C CYS A 28 13.84 -17.82 -11.34
N ASN A 29 12.62 -17.69 -11.88
CA ASN A 29 12.21 -18.30 -13.16
C ASN A 29 11.44 -17.31 -14.03
N GLY A 30 11.40 -17.58 -15.35
CA GLY A 30 10.70 -16.75 -16.32
C GLY A 30 11.41 -15.44 -16.65
N GLU A 31 10.69 -14.54 -17.26
CA GLU A 31 11.11 -13.16 -17.58
C GLU A 31 10.19 -12.16 -16.87
N PRO A 32 10.24 -12.09 -15.53
CA PRO A 32 9.36 -11.24 -14.75
C PRO A 32 9.74 -9.77 -14.96
N GLN A 33 8.79 -9.00 -15.44
CA GLN A 33 8.95 -7.57 -15.66
C GLN A 33 7.97 -6.79 -14.76
N VAL A 34 8.49 -5.80 -14.06
CA VAL A 34 7.70 -4.84 -13.25
C VAL A 34 8.04 -3.44 -13.74
N LEU A 35 7.05 -2.75 -14.32
CA LEU A 35 7.29 -1.54 -15.09
C LEU A 35 8.34 -1.81 -16.17
N GLU A 36 9.42 -1.01 -16.21
CA GLU A 36 10.55 -1.23 -17.12
C GLU A 36 11.67 -2.14 -16.57
N TYR A 37 11.52 -2.66 -15.33
CA TYR A 37 12.56 -3.44 -14.68
C TYR A 37 12.39 -4.94 -14.94
N ASN A 38 13.44 -5.59 -15.45
CA ASN A 38 13.55 -7.05 -15.42
C ASN A 38 13.95 -7.48 -14.00
N MET A 39 13.07 -8.15 -13.29
CA MET A 39 13.27 -8.49 -11.86
C MET A 39 14.34 -9.55 -11.61
N ARG A 40 14.80 -10.27 -12.64
CA ARG A 40 15.95 -11.17 -12.52
C ARG A 40 17.30 -10.45 -12.57
N GLU A 41 17.33 -9.31 -13.23
CA GLU A 41 18.55 -8.55 -13.52
C GLU A 41 18.62 -7.23 -12.73
N ILE A 42 17.57 -6.93 -11.95
CA ILE A 42 17.50 -5.70 -11.16
C ILE A 42 18.65 -5.63 -10.16
N ARG A 43 19.38 -4.54 -10.19
CA ARG A 43 20.52 -4.31 -9.28
C ARG A 43 20.01 -3.71 -7.97
N PRO A 44 20.67 -4.00 -6.82
CA PRO A 44 20.29 -3.43 -5.52
C PRO A 44 20.12 -1.90 -5.52
N GLY A 45 20.93 -1.18 -6.27
CA GLY A 45 20.85 0.27 -6.41
C GLY A 45 19.60 0.78 -7.16
N GLN A 46 18.92 -0.07 -7.93
CA GLN A 46 17.70 0.27 -8.67
C GLN A 46 16.42 0.02 -7.85
N ILE A 47 16.48 -0.85 -6.85
CA ILE A 47 15.33 -1.21 -6.01
C ILE A 47 14.68 0.00 -5.33
N PRO A 48 15.42 0.98 -4.76
CA PRO A 48 14.80 2.18 -4.20
C PRO A 48 14.01 3.01 -5.22
N ALA A 49 14.47 3.09 -6.46
CA ALA A 49 13.77 3.79 -7.54
C ALA A 49 12.47 3.06 -7.93
N LEU A 50 12.52 1.73 -8.08
CA LEU A 50 11.33 0.90 -8.29
C LEU A 50 10.31 1.10 -7.15
N ARG A 51 10.74 0.96 -5.89
CA ARG A 51 9.86 1.05 -4.72
C ARG A 51 9.19 2.41 -4.54
N ARG A 52 9.77 3.51 -5.02
CA ARG A 52 9.11 4.83 -5.02
C ARG A 52 7.90 4.89 -5.94
N ARG A 53 7.84 4.02 -6.94
CA ARG A 53 6.75 3.92 -7.92
C ARG A 53 5.72 2.86 -7.53
N LEU A 54 5.98 2.13 -6.43
CA LEU A 54 5.09 1.13 -5.85
C LEU A 54 4.52 1.64 -4.52
N GLY A 55 3.24 1.41 -4.29
CA GLY A 55 2.63 1.53 -2.98
C GLY A 55 2.49 0.14 -2.36
N ILE A 56 2.77 -0.01 -1.07
CA ILE A 56 2.64 -1.29 -0.39
C ILE A 56 1.70 -1.14 0.80
N VAL A 57 0.66 -1.96 0.81
CA VAL A 57 -0.33 -2.07 1.89
C VAL A 57 -0.13 -3.43 2.55
N PHE A 58 0.38 -3.43 3.77
CA PHE A 58 0.64 -4.65 4.54
C PHE A 58 -0.57 -5.07 5.37
N GLN A 59 -0.69 -6.37 5.65
CA GLN A 59 -1.74 -6.93 6.49
C GLN A 59 -1.63 -6.46 7.95
N ASP A 60 -0.42 -6.32 8.47
CA ASP A 60 -0.10 -6.03 9.88
C ASP A 60 0.19 -4.54 10.14
N PHE A 61 -0.35 -3.66 9.29
CA PHE A 61 -0.23 -2.20 9.33
C PHE A 61 1.20 -1.65 9.24
N GLN A 62 2.15 -2.15 10.04
CA GLN A 62 3.55 -1.71 10.10
C GLN A 62 3.69 -0.18 10.25
N LEU A 63 2.85 0.42 11.09
CA LEU A 63 2.98 1.84 11.46
C LEU A 63 4.01 1.99 12.59
N LEU A 64 4.76 3.09 12.56
CA LEU A 64 5.69 3.44 13.62
C LEU A 64 4.88 3.86 14.86
N THR A 65 4.94 3.08 15.92
CA THR A 65 4.10 3.23 17.12
C THR A 65 4.55 4.35 18.06
N ASP A 66 5.76 4.85 17.88
CA ASP A 66 6.37 5.96 18.62
C ASP A 66 6.11 7.34 17.99
N ARG A 67 5.29 7.39 16.95
CA ARG A 67 5.03 8.60 16.14
C ARG A 67 3.56 8.74 15.80
N THR A 68 3.13 10.01 15.65
CA THR A 68 1.78 10.31 15.18
C THR A 68 1.55 9.86 13.73
N VAL A 69 0.30 9.85 13.30
CA VAL A 69 -0.09 9.59 11.91
C VAL A 69 0.67 10.51 10.95
N GLU A 70 0.66 11.82 11.22
CA GLU A 70 1.35 12.80 10.38
C GLU A 70 2.85 12.54 10.30
N GLU A 71 3.48 12.21 11.43
CA GLU A 71 4.92 11.90 11.50
C GLU A 71 5.27 10.61 10.77
N ASN A 72 4.40 9.60 10.79
CA ASN A 72 4.52 8.38 9.98
C ASN A 72 4.57 8.71 8.48
N LEU A 73 3.64 9.52 8.00
CA LEU A 73 3.58 9.93 6.59
C LEU A 73 4.76 10.83 6.20
N LYS A 74 5.10 11.80 7.05
CA LYS A 74 6.24 12.69 6.85
C LYS A 74 7.57 11.96 6.78
N PHE A 75 7.74 10.92 7.60
CA PHE A 75 8.93 10.08 7.56
C PHE A 75 9.14 9.45 6.18
N VAL A 76 8.09 8.88 5.59
CA VAL A 76 8.16 8.27 4.26
C VAL A 76 8.48 9.30 3.17
N LEU A 77 7.83 10.45 3.17
CA LEU A 77 8.11 11.50 2.19
C LEU A 77 9.57 11.96 2.25
N ARG A 78 10.09 12.17 3.46
CA ARG A 78 11.51 12.54 3.63
C ARG A 78 12.45 11.44 3.16
N ALA A 79 12.18 10.18 3.52
CA ALA A 79 12.97 9.04 3.11
C ALA A 79 12.97 8.84 1.58
N THR A 80 11.91 9.28 0.89
CA THR A 80 11.79 9.22 -0.57
C THR A 80 12.27 10.48 -1.30
N GLY A 81 12.91 11.42 -0.57
CA GLY A 81 13.62 12.55 -1.15
C GLY A 81 12.87 13.88 -1.18
N TRP A 82 11.69 13.97 -0.56
CA TRP A 82 10.97 15.23 -0.44
C TRP A 82 11.69 16.17 0.56
N LYS A 83 11.94 17.41 0.16
CA LYS A 83 12.69 18.40 0.97
C LYS A 83 11.84 19.60 1.36
N ASP A 84 10.95 20.03 0.46
CA ASP A 84 10.11 21.19 0.69
C ASP A 84 9.06 20.93 1.78
N ARG A 85 9.11 21.74 2.83
CA ARG A 85 8.25 21.57 4.01
C ARG A 85 6.78 21.79 3.70
N THR A 86 6.47 22.78 2.86
CA THR A 86 5.11 23.12 2.48
C THR A 86 4.52 22.04 1.57
N ALA A 87 5.29 21.56 0.58
CA ALA A 87 4.87 20.46 -0.30
C ALA A 87 4.59 19.18 0.49
N ILE A 88 5.44 18.84 1.48
CA ILE A 88 5.22 17.70 2.38
C ILE A 88 3.90 17.85 3.13
N GLN A 89 3.66 19.00 3.75
CA GLN A 89 2.45 19.25 4.54
C GLN A 89 1.19 19.16 3.66
N ASN A 90 1.21 19.78 2.49
CA ASN A 90 0.11 19.73 1.53
C ASN A 90 -0.18 18.29 1.08
N ARG A 91 0.88 17.51 0.80
CA ARG A 91 0.72 16.11 0.38
C ARG A 91 0.15 15.24 1.49
N ILE A 92 0.58 15.42 2.73
CA ILE A 92 0.01 14.71 3.88
C ILE A 92 -1.48 15.03 4.02
N HIS A 93 -1.85 16.31 3.97
CA HIS A 93 -3.26 16.71 4.04
C HIS A 93 -4.09 16.10 2.90
N GLU A 94 -3.58 16.15 1.66
CA GLU A 94 -4.24 15.57 0.48
C GLU A 94 -4.52 14.07 0.66
N VAL A 95 -3.53 13.27 1.07
CA VAL A 95 -3.72 11.82 1.22
C VAL A 95 -4.61 11.47 2.42
N LEU A 96 -4.52 12.22 3.53
CA LEU A 96 -5.40 12.03 4.68
C LEU A 96 -6.86 12.33 4.31
N THR A 97 -7.10 13.38 3.55
CA THR A 97 -8.44 13.70 3.03
C THR A 97 -8.95 12.60 2.12
N GLN A 98 -8.09 12.11 1.21
CA GLN A 98 -8.45 11.04 0.27
C GLN A 98 -8.88 9.74 0.96
N VAL A 99 -8.31 9.43 2.12
CA VAL A 99 -8.68 8.24 2.90
C VAL A 99 -9.71 8.52 4.02
N GLY A 100 -10.23 9.76 4.13
CA GLY A 100 -11.20 10.18 5.14
C GLY A 100 -10.64 10.25 6.56
N MET A 101 -9.36 10.67 6.68
CA MET A 101 -8.63 10.74 7.95
C MET A 101 -8.02 12.13 8.22
N GLU A 102 -8.52 13.18 7.57
CA GLU A 102 -7.99 14.55 7.63
C GLU A 102 -7.92 15.14 9.05
N ASN A 103 -8.78 14.68 9.94
CA ASN A 103 -8.86 15.15 11.33
C ASN A 103 -8.11 14.22 12.32
N LYS A 104 -7.30 13.28 11.85
CA LYS A 104 -6.63 12.25 12.66
C LYS A 104 -5.11 12.32 12.62
N GLY A 105 -4.52 13.32 11.95
CA GLY A 105 -3.06 13.45 11.77
C GLY A 105 -2.27 13.49 13.08
N TYR A 106 -2.84 14.05 14.14
CA TYR A 106 -2.22 14.19 15.46
C TYR A 106 -2.29 12.92 16.32
N LYS A 107 -3.10 11.92 15.93
CA LYS A 107 -3.29 10.68 16.68
C LYS A 107 -2.06 9.76 16.59
N MET A 108 -1.84 9.01 17.67
CA MET A 108 -0.92 7.87 17.65
C MET A 108 -1.61 6.64 17.04
N PRO A 109 -0.88 5.71 16.41
CA PRO A 109 -1.48 4.49 15.83
C PRO A 109 -2.34 3.68 16.81
N ASN A 110 -1.93 3.58 18.07
CA ASN A 110 -2.65 2.83 19.11
C ASN A 110 -3.97 3.51 19.55
N GLU A 111 -4.21 4.76 19.16
CA GLU A 111 -5.46 5.48 19.40
C GLU A 111 -6.48 5.29 18.26
N LEU A 112 -6.13 4.52 17.23
CA LEU A 112 -6.94 4.28 16.04
C LEU A 112 -7.52 2.87 16.06
N SER A 113 -8.76 2.73 15.54
CA SER A 113 -9.32 1.40 15.23
C SER A 113 -8.52 0.69 14.13
N GLY A 114 -8.70 -0.62 13.98
CA GLY A 114 -8.03 -1.38 12.92
C GLY A 114 -8.33 -0.85 11.51
N GLY A 115 -9.60 -0.49 11.25
CA GLY A 115 -10.00 0.13 9.98
C GLY A 115 -9.38 1.50 9.74
N GLU A 116 -9.27 2.33 10.79
CA GLU A 116 -8.57 3.62 10.72
C GLU A 116 -7.06 3.43 10.47
N GLN A 117 -6.43 2.49 11.16
CA GLN A 117 -5.02 2.14 10.92
C GLN A 117 -4.80 1.71 9.46
N GLN A 118 -5.68 0.87 8.92
CA GLN A 118 -5.61 0.43 7.54
C GLN A 118 -5.76 1.59 6.55
N ARG A 119 -6.64 2.56 6.82
CA ARG A 119 -6.74 3.79 6.02
C ARG A 119 -5.43 4.59 6.03
N ILE A 120 -4.75 4.68 7.17
CA ILE A 120 -3.44 5.34 7.26
C ILE A 120 -2.37 4.57 6.48
N VAL A 121 -2.39 3.23 6.52
CA VAL A 121 -1.48 2.41 5.70
C VAL A 121 -1.71 2.66 4.20
N ILE A 122 -2.96 2.79 3.77
CA ILE A 122 -3.30 3.16 2.39
C ILE A 122 -2.82 4.59 2.08
N ALA A 123 -3.06 5.57 2.96
CA ALA A 123 -2.53 6.93 2.80
C ALA A 123 -1.02 6.93 2.62
N ARG A 124 -0.30 6.14 3.41
CA ARG A 124 1.15 5.95 3.29
C ARG A 124 1.54 5.36 1.92
N ALA A 125 0.80 4.38 1.45
CA ALA A 125 1.08 3.72 0.16
C ALA A 125 0.93 4.67 -1.04
N ILE A 126 0.00 5.63 -0.98
CA ILE A 126 -0.28 6.56 -2.09
C ILE A 126 0.52 7.87 -2.05
N LEU A 127 1.38 8.08 -1.04
CA LEU A 127 2.14 9.32 -0.84
C LEU A 127 2.92 9.76 -2.09
N ASN A 128 3.61 8.85 -2.74
CA ASN A 128 4.44 9.13 -3.92
C ASN A 128 3.68 8.96 -5.25
N LYS A 129 2.35 8.92 -5.24
CA LYS A 129 1.51 8.71 -6.44
C LYS A 129 1.96 7.47 -7.22
N PRO A 130 1.92 6.27 -6.61
CA PRO A 130 2.45 5.06 -7.21
C PRO A 130 1.68 4.66 -8.46
N GLU A 131 2.39 4.04 -9.42
CA GLU A 131 1.78 3.45 -10.59
C GLU A 131 1.08 2.12 -10.27
N ILE A 132 1.65 1.37 -9.32
CA ILE A 132 1.11 0.08 -8.87
C ILE A 132 1.02 0.07 -7.35
N ILE A 133 -0.10 -0.41 -6.81
CA ILE A 133 -0.29 -0.67 -5.39
C ILE A 133 -0.39 -2.19 -5.18
N LEU A 134 0.44 -2.69 -4.27
CA LEU A 134 0.47 -4.07 -3.83
C LEU A 134 -0.20 -4.16 -2.46
N ALA A 135 -1.36 -4.78 -2.39
CA ALA A 135 -2.13 -4.93 -1.15
C ALA A 135 -2.12 -6.39 -0.70
N ASP A 136 -1.35 -6.69 0.35
CA ASP A 136 -1.23 -8.04 0.90
C ASP A 136 -2.26 -8.26 2.00
N GLU A 137 -3.33 -9.01 1.68
CA GLU A 137 -4.45 -9.34 2.59
C GLU A 137 -4.96 -8.10 3.37
N PRO A 138 -5.27 -6.96 2.70
CA PRO A 138 -5.52 -5.67 3.37
C PRO A 138 -6.75 -5.65 4.27
N THR A 139 -7.58 -6.68 4.22
CA THR A 139 -8.81 -6.84 5.01
C THR A 139 -8.75 -7.98 6.02
N GLY A 140 -7.62 -8.69 6.09
CA GLY A 140 -7.49 -9.93 6.86
C GLY A 140 -7.69 -9.79 8.37
N ASN A 141 -7.44 -8.60 8.93
CA ASN A 141 -7.59 -8.28 10.35
C ASN A 141 -8.82 -7.41 10.66
N LEU A 142 -9.74 -7.26 9.70
CA LEU A 142 -10.90 -6.39 9.82
C LEU A 142 -12.20 -7.18 9.79
N ASP A 143 -13.25 -6.64 10.40
CA ASP A 143 -14.60 -7.15 10.21
C ASP A 143 -15.06 -6.96 8.74
N VAL A 144 -16.10 -7.69 8.36
CA VAL A 144 -16.58 -7.74 6.97
C VAL A 144 -16.98 -6.36 6.43
N GLU A 145 -17.68 -5.56 7.23
CA GLU A 145 -18.18 -4.24 6.82
C GLU A 145 -17.00 -3.25 6.64
N THR A 146 -16.11 -3.20 7.61
CA THR A 146 -14.88 -2.39 7.52
C THR A 146 -14.03 -2.84 6.32
N GLY A 147 -13.90 -4.16 6.10
CA GLY A 147 -13.18 -4.72 4.97
C GLY A 147 -13.75 -4.27 3.61
N ARG A 148 -15.07 -4.23 3.46
CA ARG A 148 -15.73 -3.69 2.26
C ARG A 148 -15.35 -2.25 1.99
N HIS A 149 -15.41 -1.38 3.00
CA HIS A 149 -15.02 0.03 2.85
C HIS A 149 -13.54 0.19 2.45
N ILE A 150 -12.66 -0.70 2.91
CA ILE A 150 -11.26 -0.69 2.48
C ILE A 150 -11.12 -1.08 1.01
N VAL A 151 -11.85 -2.09 0.54
CA VAL A 151 -11.85 -2.49 -0.88
C VAL A 151 -12.42 -1.37 -1.75
N GLU A 152 -13.51 -0.72 -1.35
CA GLU A 152 -14.09 0.43 -2.05
C GLU A 152 -13.07 1.58 -2.17
N LEU A 153 -12.39 1.92 -1.08
CA LEU A 153 -11.34 2.94 -1.08
C LEU A 153 -10.21 2.59 -2.07
N LEU A 154 -9.75 1.35 -2.07
CA LEU A 154 -8.74 0.90 -3.03
C LEU A 154 -9.25 1.00 -4.49
N ARG A 155 -10.52 0.68 -4.74
CA ARG A 155 -11.13 0.84 -6.08
C ARG A 155 -11.20 2.30 -6.52
N ASP A 156 -11.52 3.21 -5.62
CA ASP A 156 -11.53 4.64 -5.94
C ASP A 156 -10.12 5.14 -6.30
N ILE A 157 -9.10 4.67 -5.59
CA ILE A 157 -7.70 4.94 -5.92
C ILE A 157 -7.34 4.35 -7.30
N CYS A 158 -7.80 3.14 -7.60
CA CYS A 158 -7.61 2.50 -8.90
C CYS A 158 -8.22 3.33 -10.04
N ARG A 159 -9.44 3.85 -9.85
CA ARG A 159 -10.12 4.72 -10.83
C ARG A 159 -9.36 6.02 -11.09
N GLN A 160 -8.54 6.48 -10.13
CA GLN A 160 -7.69 7.65 -10.26
C GLN A 160 -6.38 7.39 -11.02
N GLY A 161 -6.11 6.14 -11.44
CA GLY A 161 -5.03 5.81 -12.34
C GLY A 161 -4.01 4.77 -11.86
N SER A 162 -3.88 4.50 -10.56
CA SER A 162 -2.99 3.45 -10.05
C SER A 162 -3.53 2.06 -10.39
N ALA A 163 -2.67 1.15 -10.84
CA ALA A 163 -3.03 -0.28 -10.89
C ALA A 163 -2.97 -0.89 -9.49
N ILE A 164 -3.85 -1.84 -9.18
CA ILE A 164 -3.87 -2.49 -7.86
C ILE A 164 -3.78 -4.00 -8.03
N ILE A 165 -2.87 -4.62 -7.28
CA ILE A 165 -2.78 -6.06 -7.12
C ILE A 165 -3.08 -6.38 -5.66
N MET A 166 -4.22 -7.01 -5.39
CA MET A 166 -4.67 -7.36 -4.06
C MET A 166 -4.65 -8.86 -3.84
N THR A 167 -3.94 -9.33 -2.82
CA THR A 167 -4.05 -10.73 -2.39
C THR A 167 -5.21 -10.91 -1.42
N THR A 168 -5.92 -12.00 -1.51
CA THR A 168 -6.94 -12.39 -0.55
C THR A 168 -7.18 -13.90 -0.52
N HIS A 169 -7.57 -14.41 0.64
CA HIS A 169 -8.11 -15.76 0.80
C HIS A 169 -9.63 -15.73 1.01
N ASN A 170 -10.24 -14.55 1.15
CA ASN A 170 -11.67 -14.38 1.37
C ASN A 170 -12.40 -14.18 0.03
N LEU A 171 -13.02 -15.25 -0.46
CA LEU A 171 -13.77 -15.23 -1.74
C LEU A 171 -15.06 -14.41 -1.68
N ASN A 172 -15.63 -14.19 -0.49
CA ASN A 172 -16.87 -13.42 -0.35
C ASN A 172 -16.72 -11.95 -0.75
N LEU A 173 -15.50 -11.41 -0.64
CA LEU A 173 -15.19 -10.05 -1.10
C LEU A 173 -15.20 -9.91 -2.64
N LEU A 174 -15.19 -11.04 -3.37
CA LEU A 174 -15.11 -11.04 -4.83
C LEU A 174 -16.50 -11.18 -5.48
N THR A 175 -17.47 -11.77 -4.77
CA THR A 175 -18.81 -12.06 -5.32
C THR A 175 -19.71 -10.82 -5.32
N GLU A 176 -19.32 -9.75 -4.65
CA GLU A 176 -20.09 -8.49 -4.56
C GLU A 176 -19.66 -7.44 -5.59
N TYR A 177 -18.66 -7.75 -6.40
CA TYR A 177 -18.04 -6.87 -7.40
C TYR A 177 -17.72 -7.66 -8.67
#